data_09d4d32eadf71c1d5d7428c99a52d713
#
_entry.id   09d4d32eadf71c1d5d7428c99a52d713
#
_cell.length_a   1.000
_cell.length_b   1.000
_cell.length_c   1.000
_cell.angle_alpha   90.00
_cell.angle_beta   90.00
_cell.angle_gamma   90.00
#
_symmetry.space_group_name_H-M   'P 1'
#
loop_
_entity.id
_entity.type
_entity.pdbx_description
1 polymer ?
#
loop_
_entity_poly.entity_id
_entity_poly.type
_entity_poly.pdbx_seq_one_letter_code
_entity_poly.pdbx_strand_id
1 'polypeptide(L)'
;VIVLDTSAVVAILGDEPDAAELTDRATLALATVMSAGTALELSIVVLSKWGPDGLVHLDALLRELRTTVRPVDEAQVRAGTEAYRCYGRGSGHPARLNFGDCFAYALARSLGAPLFFKGDDFVHTDIAPAHPA
;
A
#
# COMPACT_ATOMS: atom_id res chain seq x y z
N VAL A 1 -10.46 -5.29 8.18
CA VAL A 1 -9.02 -5.28 7.83
C VAL A 1 -8.84 -4.67 6.45
N ILE A 2 -7.93 -3.71 6.34
CA ILE A 2 -7.53 -3.11 5.07
C ILE A 2 -6.04 -3.31 4.86
N VAL A 3 -5.63 -3.40 3.59
CA VAL A 3 -4.22 -3.51 3.19
C VAL A 3 -3.70 -2.10 2.86
N LEU A 4 -2.55 -1.74 3.41
CA LEU A 4 -1.94 -0.43 3.17
C LEU A 4 -0.97 -0.49 2.01
N ASP A 5 -1.09 0.47 1.08
CA ASP A 5 -0.09 0.72 0.06
C ASP A 5 0.85 1.85 0.49
N THR A 6 2.05 1.85 -0.06
CA THR A 6 3.05 2.92 0.16
C THR A 6 2.46 4.30 -0.09
N SER A 7 1.68 4.47 -1.16
CA SER A 7 1.15 5.77 -1.58
C SER A 7 0.34 6.48 -0.50
N ALA A 8 -0.54 5.76 0.18
CA ALA A 8 -1.38 6.33 1.23
C ALA A 8 -0.56 6.73 2.46
N VAL A 9 0.40 5.88 2.86
CA VAL A 9 1.22 6.15 4.04
C VAL A 9 2.16 7.33 3.81
N VAL A 10 2.76 7.41 2.63
CA VAL A 10 3.62 8.55 2.25
C VAL A 10 2.82 9.86 2.25
N ALA A 11 1.59 9.83 1.76
CA ALA A 11 0.72 11.02 1.76
C ALA A 11 0.42 11.50 3.18
N ILE A 12 0.18 10.57 4.11
CA ILE A 12 -0.07 10.91 5.51
C ILE A 12 1.19 11.50 6.15
N LEU A 13 2.33 10.84 6.01
CA LEU A 13 3.59 11.29 6.59
C LEU A 13 4.06 12.62 6.01
N GLY A 14 3.81 12.85 4.73
CA GLY A 14 4.16 14.08 4.03
C GLY A 14 3.19 15.23 4.26
N ASP A 15 2.18 15.04 5.09
CA ASP A 15 1.15 16.03 5.39
C ASP A 15 0.55 16.64 4.13
N GLU A 16 0.26 15.79 3.14
CA GLU A 16 -0.39 16.22 1.90
C GLU A 16 -1.80 16.72 2.19
N PRO A 17 -2.44 17.48 1.28
CA PRO A 17 -3.74 18.11 1.57
C PRO A 17 -4.83 17.16 2.06
N ASP A 18 -4.79 15.89 1.65
CA ASP A 18 -5.75 14.87 2.06
C ASP A 18 -5.26 13.99 3.24
N ALA A 19 -4.14 14.33 3.87
CA ALA A 19 -3.54 13.51 4.93
C ALA A 19 -4.49 13.27 6.10
N ALA A 20 -5.19 14.32 6.56
CA ALA A 20 -6.13 14.19 7.68
C ALA A 20 -7.28 13.24 7.35
N GLU A 21 -7.84 13.35 6.15
CA GLU A 21 -8.91 12.47 5.69
C GLU A 21 -8.44 11.02 5.57
N LEU A 22 -7.24 10.81 5.01
CA LEU A 22 -6.66 9.48 4.89
C LEU A 22 -6.41 8.86 6.27
N THR A 23 -5.89 9.64 7.21
CA THR A 23 -5.66 9.18 8.58
C THR A 23 -6.97 8.77 9.24
N ASP A 24 -8.00 9.59 9.13
CA ASP A 24 -9.31 9.30 9.72
C ASP A 24 -9.89 8.00 9.16
N ARG A 25 -9.80 7.80 7.86
CA ARG A 25 -10.29 6.59 7.22
C ARG A 25 -9.51 5.34 7.66
N ALA A 26 -8.20 5.43 7.73
CA ALA A 26 -7.37 4.31 8.16
C ALA A 26 -7.64 3.95 9.62
N THR A 27 -7.85 4.93 10.49
CA THR A 27 -8.13 4.68 11.91
C THR A 27 -9.51 4.07 12.15
N LEU A 28 -10.45 4.23 11.23
CA LEU A 28 -11.75 3.57 11.33
C LEU A 28 -11.67 2.07 11.11
N ALA A 29 -10.62 1.57 10.47
CA ALA A 29 -10.42 0.13 10.32
C ALA A 29 -10.05 -0.47 11.67
N LEU A 30 -10.57 -1.68 11.97
CA LEU A 30 -10.23 -2.39 13.20
C LEU A 30 -8.76 -2.74 13.28
N ALA A 31 -8.16 -3.05 12.13
CA ALA A 31 -6.76 -3.37 11.99
C ALA A 31 -6.33 -3.12 10.55
N THR A 32 -5.04 -2.84 10.37
CA THR A 32 -4.46 -2.71 9.04
C THR A 32 -3.35 -3.75 8.87
N VAL A 33 -3.09 -4.12 7.64
CA VAL A 33 -1.99 -5.03 7.30
C VAL A 33 -1.18 -4.43 6.16
N MET A 34 0.08 -4.81 6.09
CA MET A 34 0.99 -4.36 5.06
C MET A 34 1.88 -5.52 4.63
N SER A 35 2.11 -5.67 3.34
CA SER A 35 3.08 -6.64 2.83
C SER A 35 4.49 -6.29 3.31
N ALA A 36 5.29 -7.31 3.63
CA ALA A 36 6.71 -7.12 3.94
C ALA A 36 7.46 -6.42 2.79
N GLY A 37 7.07 -6.69 1.54
CA GLY A 37 7.63 -5.99 0.38
C GLY A 37 7.27 -4.51 0.36
N THR A 38 6.01 -4.19 0.64
CA THR A 38 5.55 -2.80 0.78
C THR A 38 6.26 -2.11 1.95
N ALA A 39 6.41 -2.80 3.08
CA ALA A 39 7.09 -2.24 4.25
C ALA A 39 8.54 -1.85 3.93
N LEU A 40 9.26 -2.69 3.18
CA LEU A 40 10.62 -2.38 2.75
C LEU A 40 10.64 -1.18 1.79
N GLU A 41 9.80 -1.18 0.78
CA GLU A 41 9.69 -0.06 -0.16
C GLU A 41 9.40 1.24 0.57
N LEU A 42 8.40 1.22 1.44
CA LEU A 42 7.99 2.38 2.24
C LEU A 42 9.13 2.89 3.12
N SER A 43 9.84 1.99 3.79
CA SER A 43 10.97 2.37 4.64
C SER A 43 12.08 3.04 3.83
N ILE A 44 12.37 2.54 2.63
CA ILE A 44 13.38 3.15 1.74
C ILE A 44 12.92 4.53 1.27
N VAL A 45 11.66 4.67 0.86
CA VAL A 45 11.10 5.96 0.42
C VAL A 45 11.16 6.98 1.56
N VAL A 46 10.75 6.59 2.76
CA VAL A 46 10.75 7.47 3.94
C VAL A 46 12.18 7.88 4.30
N LEU A 47 13.10 6.94 4.32
CA LEU A 47 14.51 7.21 4.59
C LEU A 47 15.10 8.19 3.57
N SER A 48 14.77 8.02 2.30
CA SER A 48 15.24 8.89 1.22
C SER A 48 14.69 10.30 1.31
N LYS A 49 13.40 10.45 1.69
CA LYS A 49 12.72 11.75 1.76
C LYS A 49 13.03 12.50 3.05
N TRP A 50 13.06 11.81 4.18
CA TRP A 50 13.07 12.45 5.51
C TRP A 50 14.17 11.95 6.44
N GLY A 51 15.03 11.05 5.99
CA GLY A 51 16.14 10.53 6.79
C GLY A 51 15.69 9.62 7.95
N PRO A 52 16.63 9.31 8.88
CA PRO A 52 16.33 8.41 10.01
C PRO A 52 15.19 8.87 10.91
N ASP A 53 15.01 10.19 11.09
CA ASP A 53 13.88 10.70 11.86
C ASP A 53 12.54 10.35 11.25
N GLY A 54 12.47 10.29 9.92
CA GLY A 54 11.28 9.86 9.22
C GLY A 54 10.87 8.43 9.55
N LEU A 55 11.85 7.55 9.77
CA LEU A 55 11.57 6.15 10.17
C LEU A 55 10.94 6.08 11.57
N VAL A 56 11.33 6.98 12.47
CA VAL A 56 10.70 7.06 13.80
C VAL A 56 9.23 7.45 13.68
N HIS A 57 8.94 8.44 12.82
CA HIS A 57 7.56 8.88 12.56
C HIS A 57 6.75 7.77 11.86
N LEU A 58 7.36 7.04 10.94
CA LEU A 58 6.72 5.90 10.28
C LEU A 58 6.33 4.82 11.30
N ASP A 59 7.24 4.45 12.18
CA ASP A 59 6.97 3.44 13.20
C ASP A 59 5.81 3.86 14.12
N ALA A 60 5.78 5.13 14.52
CA ALA A 60 4.70 5.67 15.34
C ALA A 60 3.36 5.60 14.62
N LEU A 61 3.32 5.98 13.34
CA LEU A 61 2.10 5.94 12.54
C LEU A 61 1.59 4.50 12.35
N LEU A 62 2.46 3.58 11.99
CA LEU A 62 2.05 2.18 11.80
C LEU A 62 1.53 1.56 13.10
N ARG A 63 2.08 1.95 14.24
CA ARG A 63 1.59 1.53 15.55
C ARG A 63 0.20 2.11 15.84
N GLU A 64 0.01 3.40 15.54
CA GLU A 64 -1.29 4.06 15.68
C GLU A 64 -2.35 3.41 14.81
N LEU A 65 -1.99 3.01 13.59
CA LEU A 65 -2.89 2.32 12.67
C LEU A 65 -3.02 0.82 12.97
N ARG A 66 -2.37 0.34 14.00
CA ARG A 66 -2.38 -1.08 14.41
C ARG A 66 -1.99 -2.00 13.26
N THR A 67 -0.93 -1.63 12.57
CA THR A 67 -0.47 -2.32 11.37
C THR A 67 0.30 -3.59 11.72
N THR A 68 -0.04 -4.70 11.07
CA THR A 68 0.74 -5.92 11.09
C THR A 68 1.39 -6.12 9.74
N VAL A 69 2.70 -6.39 9.73
CA VAL A 69 3.43 -6.72 8.51
C VAL A 69 3.29 -8.22 8.25
N ARG A 70 2.89 -8.56 7.01
CA ARG A 70 2.66 -9.96 6.60
C ARG A 70 3.74 -10.40 5.62
N PRO A 71 4.25 -11.61 5.74
CA PRO A 71 5.27 -12.12 4.83
C PRO A 71 4.72 -12.29 3.41
N VAL A 72 5.61 -12.19 2.42
CA VAL A 72 5.30 -12.52 1.03
C VAL A 72 5.52 -14.02 0.85
N ASP A 73 4.47 -14.73 0.54
CA ASP A 73 4.56 -16.18 0.30
C ASP A 73 4.52 -16.50 -1.20
N GLU A 74 4.66 -17.78 -1.52
CA GLU A 74 4.70 -18.22 -2.91
C GLU A 74 3.39 -17.92 -3.66
N ALA A 75 2.25 -18.05 -3.00
CA ALA A 75 0.95 -17.74 -3.62
C ALA A 75 0.88 -16.26 -3.97
N GLN A 76 1.41 -15.38 -3.13
CA GLN A 76 1.47 -13.96 -3.42
C GLN A 76 2.44 -13.63 -4.57
N VAL A 77 3.54 -14.37 -4.69
CA VAL A 77 4.44 -14.22 -5.85
C VAL A 77 3.68 -14.51 -7.14
N ARG A 78 2.90 -15.58 -7.17
CA ARG A 78 2.08 -15.90 -8.35
C ARG A 78 1.03 -14.83 -8.63
N ALA A 79 0.32 -14.38 -7.60
CA ALA A 79 -0.70 -13.34 -7.75
C ALA A 79 -0.10 -12.01 -8.24
N GLY A 80 1.04 -11.61 -7.69
CA GLY A 80 1.74 -10.40 -8.09
C GLY A 80 2.29 -10.49 -9.52
N THR A 81 2.79 -11.65 -9.92
CA THR A 81 3.27 -11.88 -11.29
C THR A 81 2.11 -11.75 -12.28
N GLU A 82 0.97 -12.34 -11.97
CA GLU A 82 -0.21 -12.25 -12.82
C GLU A 82 -0.74 -10.82 -12.89
N ALA A 83 -0.71 -10.10 -11.76
CA ALA A 83 -1.09 -8.69 -11.75
C ALA A 83 -0.20 -7.86 -12.67
N TYR A 84 1.10 -8.10 -12.64
CA TYR A 84 2.03 -7.37 -13.49
C TYR A 84 1.81 -7.71 -14.97
N ARG A 85 1.51 -8.97 -15.27
CA ARG A 85 1.20 -9.38 -16.64
C ARG A 85 -0.03 -8.65 -17.17
N CYS A 86 -1.07 -8.51 -16.35
CA CYS A 86 -2.35 -7.90 -16.76
C CYS A 86 -2.35 -6.39 -16.68
N TYR A 87 -1.72 -5.82 -15.65
CA TYR A 87 -1.86 -4.40 -15.28
C TYR A 87 -0.52 -3.67 -15.21
N GLY A 88 0.58 -4.34 -15.42
CA GLY A 88 1.92 -3.77 -15.24
C GLY A 88 2.32 -2.78 -16.32
N ARG A 89 3.39 -2.06 -16.04
CA ARG A 89 4.03 -1.19 -17.03
C ARG A 89 4.48 -2.03 -18.21
N GLY A 90 4.24 -1.53 -19.41
CA GLY A 90 4.57 -2.23 -20.65
C GLY A 90 3.53 -3.23 -21.10
N SER A 91 2.47 -3.47 -20.34
CA SER A 91 1.35 -4.34 -20.75
C SER A 91 0.37 -3.66 -21.70
N GLY A 92 0.43 -2.32 -21.79
CA GLY A 92 -0.56 -1.52 -22.51
C GLY A 92 -1.81 -1.18 -21.68
N HIS A 93 -1.90 -1.70 -20.46
CA HIS A 93 -3.04 -1.45 -19.58
C HIS A 93 -2.90 -0.08 -18.88
N PRO A 94 -4.01 0.67 -18.70
CA PRO A 94 -3.96 2.00 -18.09
C PRO A 94 -3.49 2.01 -16.63
N ALA A 95 -3.57 0.91 -15.90
CA ALA A 95 -3.14 0.84 -14.51
C ALA A 95 -1.63 1.05 -14.35
N ARG A 96 -0.83 0.46 -15.23
CA ARG A 96 0.62 0.65 -15.28
C ARG A 96 1.31 0.37 -13.93
N LEU A 97 0.94 -0.74 -13.29
CA LEU A 97 1.52 -1.13 -12.01
C LEU A 97 3.04 -1.28 -12.11
N ASN A 98 3.74 -0.78 -11.11
CA ASN A 98 5.18 -1.00 -10.97
C ASN A 98 5.45 -2.20 -10.05
N PHE A 99 6.73 -2.52 -9.84
CA PHE A 99 7.14 -3.63 -8.98
C PHE A 99 6.57 -3.50 -7.56
N GLY A 100 6.69 -2.31 -6.95
CA GLY A 100 6.20 -2.06 -5.58
C GLY A 100 4.70 -2.27 -5.43
N ASP A 101 3.93 -1.83 -6.43
CA ASP A 101 2.47 -1.98 -6.43
C ASP A 101 2.04 -3.44 -6.36
N CYS A 102 2.83 -4.34 -6.94
CA CYS A 102 2.50 -5.76 -6.98
C CYS A 102 2.48 -6.41 -5.59
N PHE A 103 3.28 -5.94 -4.64
CA PHE A 103 3.26 -6.46 -3.27
C PHE A 103 1.92 -6.16 -2.58
N ALA A 104 1.47 -4.92 -2.67
CA ALA A 104 0.20 -4.52 -2.06
C ALA A 104 -0.98 -5.23 -2.73
N TYR A 105 -0.98 -5.28 -4.05
CA TYR A 105 -2.00 -6.03 -4.79
C TYR A 105 -2.06 -7.48 -4.36
N ALA A 106 -0.91 -8.16 -4.32
CA ALA A 106 -0.84 -9.58 -4.03
C ALA A 106 -1.38 -9.89 -2.62
N LEU A 107 -1.05 -9.06 -1.64
CA LEU A 107 -1.56 -9.26 -0.28
C LEU A 107 -3.08 -9.02 -0.22
N ALA A 108 -3.56 -7.92 -0.82
CA ALA A 108 -4.99 -7.62 -0.84
C ALA A 108 -5.77 -8.75 -1.50
N ARG A 109 -5.29 -9.27 -2.62
CA ARG A 109 -5.90 -10.40 -3.33
C ARG A 109 -5.91 -11.66 -2.48
N SER A 110 -4.78 -11.98 -1.83
CA SER A 110 -4.64 -13.17 -0.99
C SER A 110 -5.60 -13.15 0.19
N LEU A 111 -5.85 -11.99 0.79
CA LEU A 111 -6.72 -11.84 1.94
C LEU A 111 -8.19 -11.58 1.56
N GLY A 112 -8.48 -11.32 0.29
CA GLY A 112 -9.80 -10.85 -0.11
C GLY A 112 -10.16 -9.52 0.56
N ALA A 113 -9.15 -8.67 0.82
CA ALA A 113 -9.31 -7.43 1.57
C ALA A 113 -9.18 -6.22 0.64
N PRO A 114 -9.84 -5.09 0.99
CA PRO A 114 -9.68 -3.87 0.21
C PRO A 114 -8.30 -3.25 0.42
N LEU A 115 -7.85 -2.49 -0.59
CA LEU A 115 -6.56 -1.83 -0.62
C LEU A 115 -6.73 -0.34 -0.36
N PHE A 116 -5.94 0.19 0.58
CA PHE A 116 -5.92 1.59 0.93
C PHE A 116 -4.73 2.27 0.24
N PHE A 117 -5.04 3.11 -0.75
CA PHE A 117 -4.05 3.74 -1.62
C PHE A 117 -4.46 5.16 -1.96
N LYS A 118 -3.49 5.94 -2.43
CA LYS A 118 -3.71 7.27 -3.03
C LYS A 118 -3.21 7.23 -4.47
N GLY A 119 -3.92 7.90 -5.38
CA GLY A 119 -3.55 7.99 -6.79
C GLY A 119 -4.34 7.04 -7.67
N ASP A 120 -3.89 6.87 -8.91
CA ASP A 120 -4.65 6.20 -9.95
C ASP A 120 -4.15 4.79 -10.29
N ASP A 121 -3.07 4.31 -9.65
CA ASP A 121 -2.43 3.06 -10.06
C ASP A 121 -3.36 1.85 -9.94
N PHE A 122 -4.19 1.81 -8.91
CA PHE A 122 -5.05 0.66 -8.64
C PHE A 122 -6.50 0.82 -9.10
N VAL A 123 -6.92 2.01 -9.51
CA VAL A 123 -8.34 2.27 -9.86
C VAL A 123 -8.80 1.48 -11.07
N HIS A 124 -7.89 1.10 -11.94
CA HIS A 124 -8.19 0.33 -13.15
C HIS A 124 -7.97 -1.18 -12.97
N THR A 125 -7.65 -1.63 -11.77
CA THR A 125 -7.48 -3.04 -11.46
C THR A 125 -8.77 -3.62 -10.85
N ASP A 126 -8.75 -4.93 -10.60
CA ASP A 126 -9.88 -5.62 -9.96
C ASP A 126 -9.86 -5.56 -8.43
N ILE A 127 -8.90 -4.84 -7.83
CA ILE A 127 -8.82 -4.70 -6.37
C ILE A 127 -9.85 -3.68 -5.89
N ALA A 128 -10.61 -4.05 -4.86
CA ALA A 128 -11.55 -3.13 -4.24
C ALA A 128 -10.79 -2.05 -3.45
N PRO A 129 -11.12 -0.76 -3.64
CA PRO A 129 -10.53 0.29 -2.83
C PRO A 129 -11.11 0.27 -1.41
N ALA A 130 -10.28 0.58 -0.42
CA ALA A 130 -10.69 0.67 0.98
C ALA A 130 -11.36 2.01 1.33
N HIS A 131 -11.42 2.92 0.37
CA HIS A 131 -12.00 4.26 0.54
C HIS A 131 -12.80 4.58 -0.72
N PRO A 132 -13.82 5.45 -0.63
CA PRO A 132 -14.54 5.90 -1.82
C PRO A 132 -13.60 6.58 -2.81
N ALA A 133 -13.84 6.34 -4.08
CA ALA A 133 -13.07 6.94 -5.15
C ALA A 133 -13.17 8.48 -5.12
#